data_f7f9c08661216afaea53711d86ce5ee0
#
_entry.id   f7f9c08661216afaea53711d86ce5ee0
#
_cell.length_a   1.000
_cell.length_b   1.000
_cell.length_c   1.000
_cell.angle_alpha   90.00
_cell.angle_beta   90.00
_cell.angle_gamma   90.00
#
_symmetry.space_group_name_H-M   'P 1'
#
loop_
_entity.id
_entity.type
_entity.pdbx_description
1 polymer ?
#
loop_
_entity_poly.entity_id
_entity_poly.type
_entity_poly.pdbx_seq_one_letter_code
_entity_poly.pdbx_strand_id
1 'polypeptide(L)'
;CKRNKGVNGMNYEDKIEKYLKQSGGIITTAYCKENNIPTIYLSRLLKDGRLLKIKKGIYMTKDGDYDEYYFFQHQYKKAIFSYETALYLLGQTDKIPWNINVTVYNGYKFNEKPNGFNVHYVKKSIYDLGVTQKSTMFGNKVKVYSYERTLCDFIAHKEGMDIEVYVKLIRSY
;
A
#
# COMPACT_ATOMS: atom_id res chain seq x y z
N CYS A 1 13.39 -20.95 -30.65
CA CYS A 1 13.04 -19.72 -29.93
C CYS A 1 14.28 -19.12 -29.28
N LYS A 2 14.77 -17.98 -29.78
CA LYS A 2 15.94 -17.29 -29.24
C LYS A 2 15.58 -16.68 -27.86
N ARG A 3 16.22 -17.18 -26.79
CA ARG A 3 16.17 -16.58 -25.45
C ARG A 3 16.91 -15.25 -25.51
N ASN A 4 16.20 -14.13 -25.39
CA ASN A 4 16.83 -12.82 -25.25
C ASN A 4 17.52 -12.74 -23.88
N LYS A 5 18.85 -12.85 -23.87
CA LYS A 5 19.69 -12.57 -22.70
C LYS A 5 19.75 -11.05 -22.51
N GLY A 6 19.22 -10.56 -21.39
CA GLY A 6 19.44 -9.18 -20.97
C GLY A 6 20.93 -8.95 -20.66
N VAL A 7 21.37 -7.71 -20.72
CA VAL A 7 22.76 -7.23 -20.63
C VAL A 7 23.52 -7.61 -19.34
N ASN A 8 22.93 -8.32 -18.40
CA ASN A 8 23.55 -8.81 -17.15
C ASN A 8 23.21 -10.27 -16.87
N GLY A 9 23.48 -11.19 -17.77
CA GLY A 9 23.53 -12.65 -17.49
C GLY A 9 22.28 -13.32 -16.88
N MET A 10 21.37 -12.58 -16.28
CA MET A 10 20.16 -13.08 -15.63
C MET A 10 18.95 -12.90 -16.55
N ASN A 11 18.23 -14.00 -16.84
CA ASN A 11 17.01 -13.93 -17.64
C ASN A 11 15.94 -13.07 -16.94
N TYR A 12 15.07 -12.41 -17.70
CA TYR A 12 13.97 -11.60 -17.15
C TYR A 12 13.03 -12.41 -16.25
N GLU A 13 12.83 -13.68 -16.57
CA GLU A 13 12.04 -14.58 -15.73
C GLU A 13 12.71 -14.81 -14.37
N ASP A 14 14.04 -15.00 -14.32
CA ASP A 14 14.78 -15.16 -13.07
C ASP A 14 14.69 -13.88 -12.19
N LYS A 15 14.73 -12.69 -12.83
CA LYS A 15 14.54 -11.42 -12.13
C LYS A 15 13.16 -11.31 -11.52
N ILE A 16 12.13 -11.71 -12.26
CA ILE A 16 10.74 -11.72 -11.81
C ILE A 16 10.58 -12.70 -10.65
N GLU A 17 11.09 -13.92 -10.76
CA GLU A 17 11.00 -14.95 -9.72
C GLU A 17 11.71 -14.53 -8.43
N LYS A 18 12.91 -13.97 -8.55
CA LYS A 18 13.63 -13.43 -7.40
C LYS A 18 12.84 -12.34 -6.69
N TYR A 19 12.23 -11.43 -7.45
CA TYR A 19 11.42 -10.37 -6.89
C TYR A 19 10.14 -10.92 -6.23
N LEU A 20 9.44 -11.85 -6.86
CA LEU A 20 8.25 -12.49 -6.30
C LEU A 20 8.51 -13.14 -4.95
N LYS A 21 9.67 -13.80 -4.77
CA LYS A 21 10.08 -14.35 -3.47
C LYS A 21 10.30 -13.29 -2.39
N GLN A 22 10.71 -12.09 -2.77
CA GLN A 22 10.97 -10.96 -1.85
C GLN A 22 9.74 -10.13 -1.54
N SER A 23 8.76 -10.13 -2.43
CA SER A 23 7.55 -9.29 -2.38
C SER A 23 6.29 -10.03 -1.93
N GLY A 24 6.43 -11.19 -1.29
CA GLY A 24 5.27 -12.00 -0.89
C GLY A 24 4.43 -12.50 -2.08
N GLY A 25 5.06 -12.72 -3.22
CA GLY A 25 4.39 -13.23 -4.43
C GLY A 25 3.70 -12.17 -5.28
N ILE A 26 3.91 -10.88 -5.02
CA ILE A 26 3.26 -9.77 -5.72
C ILE A 26 4.21 -9.11 -6.70
N ILE A 27 3.73 -8.82 -7.92
CA ILE A 27 4.47 -8.02 -8.91
C ILE A 27 3.54 -7.05 -9.64
N THR A 28 4.06 -5.86 -9.96
CA THR A 28 3.29 -4.82 -10.65
C THR A 28 3.91 -4.44 -11.99
N THR A 29 3.07 -3.94 -12.90
CA THR A 29 3.58 -3.37 -14.16
C THR A 29 4.47 -2.14 -13.94
N ALA A 30 4.28 -1.41 -12.83
CA ALA A 30 5.13 -0.29 -12.45
C ALA A 30 6.55 -0.78 -12.13
N TYR A 31 6.67 -1.80 -11.28
CA TYR A 31 7.96 -2.42 -10.96
C TYR A 31 8.69 -2.91 -12.22
N CYS A 32 7.97 -3.58 -13.13
CA CYS A 32 8.57 -4.04 -14.37
C CYS A 32 9.13 -2.88 -15.22
N LYS A 33 8.41 -1.77 -15.32
CA LYS A 33 8.86 -0.57 -16.04
C LYS A 33 10.10 0.06 -15.38
N GLU A 34 10.09 0.22 -14.05
CA GLU A 34 11.20 0.79 -13.29
C GLU A 34 12.49 -0.04 -13.39
N ASN A 35 12.34 -1.37 -13.54
CA ASN A 35 13.46 -2.30 -13.65
C ASN A 35 13.77 -2.74 -15.09
N ASN A 36 13.21 -2.05 -16.10
CA ASN A 36 13.38 -2.36 -17.52
C ASN A 36 13.03 -3.81 -17.89
N ILE A 37 12.02 -4.38 -17.23
CA ILE A 37 11.50 -5.71 -17.53
C ILE A 37 10.32 -5.57 -18.48
N PRO A 38 10.36 -6.17 -19.68
CA PRO A 38 9.24 -6.11 -20.61
C PRO A 38 7.98 -6.75 -20.04
N THR A 39 6.87 -6.03 -20.03
CA THR A 39 5.59 -6.49 -19.43
C THR A 39 5.00 -7.72 -20.12
N ILE A 40 5.49 -8.08 -21.31
CA ILE A 40 5.09 -9.31 -22.00
C ILE A 40 5.37 -10.57 -21.17
N TYR A 41 6.40 -10.54 -20.29
CA TYR A 41 6.69 -11.66 -19.41
C TYR A 41 5.58 -11.88 -18.38
N LEU A 42 4.95 -10.81 -17.86
CA LEU A 42 3.78 -10.93 -16.98
C LEU A 42 2.61 -11.60 -17.70
N SER A 43 2.38 -11.26 -18.97
CA SER A 43 1.33 -11.87 -19.77
C SER A 43 1.59 -13.36 -20.05
N ARG A 44 2.84 -13.75 -20.25
CA ARG A 44 3.25 -15.16 -20.39
C ARG A 44 3.02 -15.93 -19.10
N LEU A 45 3.53 -15.43 -17.96
CA LEU A 45 3.35 -16.04 -16.67
C LEU A 45 1.87 -16.16 -16.25
N LEU A 46 1.04 -15.19 -16.67
CA LEU A 46 -0.41 -15.23 -16.49
C LEU A 46 -1.03 -16.37 -17.32
N LYS A 47 -0.64 -16.49 -18.60
CA LYS A 47 -1.12 -17.56 -19.50
C LYS A 47 -0.69 -18.94 -19.03
N ASP A 48 0.52 -19.06 -18.48
CA ASP A 48 1.06 -20.30 -17.92
C ASP A 48 0.47 -20.65 -16.53
N GLY A 49 -0.45 -19.81 -16.02
CA GLY A 49 -1.09 -20.03 -14.74
C GLY A 49 -0.18 -19.85 -13.52
N ARG A 50 1.02 -19.30 -13.70
CA ARG A 50 1.99 -19.01 -12.62
C ARG A 50 1.67 -17.70 -11.89
N LEU A 51 0.96 -16.78 -12.55
CA LEU A 51 0.45 -15.55 -11.97
C LEU A 51 -1.06 -15.47 -12.11
N LEU A 52 -1.70 -14.79 -11.17
CA LEU A 52 -3.09 -14.37 -11.21
C LEU A 52 -3.15 -12.86 -11.35
N LYS A 53 -4.07 -12.35 -12.15
CA LYS A 53 -4.32 -10.91 -12.25
C LYS A 53 -5.31 -10.51 -11.16
N ILE A 54 -4.84 -9.75 -10.17
CA ILE A 54 -5.68 -9.29 -9.06
C ILE A 54 -6.45 -8.03 -9.44
N LYS A 55 -5.74 -7.05 -10.01
CA LYS A 55 -6.32 -5.80 -10.53
C LYS A 55 -5.50 -5.34 -11.75
N LYS A 56 -5.91 -4.24 -12.38
CA LYS A 56 -5.15 -3.63 -13.48
C LYS A 56 -3.73 -3.29 -13.03
N GLY A 57 -2.74 -3.95 -13.62
CA GLY A 57 -1.33 -3.73 -13.35
C GLY A 57 -0.79 -4.41 -12.10
N ILE A 58 -1.58 -5.24 -11.40
CA ILE A 58 -1.16 -6.01 -10.22
C ILE A 58 -1.38 -7.50 -10.49
N TYR A 59 -0.33 -8.26 -10.25
CA TYR A 59 -0.30 -9.71 -10.44
C TYR A 59 0.25 -10.36 -9.17
N MET A 60 -0.21 -11.57 -8.87
CA MET A 60 0.18 -12.32 -7.69
C MET A 60 0.35 -13.79 -8.04
N THR A 61 1.26 -14.49 -7.37
CA THR A 61 1.35 -15.95 -7.43
C THR A 61 0.16 -16.60 -6.73
N LYS A 62 -0.12 -17.87 -7.00
CA LYS A 62 -1.22 -18.61 -6.34
C LYS A 62 -1.05 -18.67 -4.83
N ASP A 63 0.19 -18.75 -4.37
CA ASP A 63 0.56 -18.82 -2.94
C ASP A 63 0.97 -17.45 -2.39
N GLY A 64 0.63 -16.36 -3.09
CA GLY A 64 0.95 -14.99 -2.68
C GLY A 64 0.04 -14.51 -1.57
N ASP A 65 0.59 -13.68 -0.68
CA ASP A 65 -0.14 -13.07 0.43
C ASP A 65 -0.98 -11.88 -0.05
N TYR A 66 -2.28 -11.90 0.25
CA TYR A 66 -3.16 -10.79 -0.09
C TYR A 66 -2.98 -9.64 0.90
N ASP A 67 -2.21 -8.63 0.49
CA ASP A 67 -1.96 -7.43 1.27
C ASP A 67 -2.96 -6.32 0.90
N GLU A 68 -4.03 -6.21 1.68
CA GLU A 68 -5.11 -5.25 1.44
C GLU A 68 -4.62 -3.80 1.42
N TYR A 69 -3.73 -3.42 2.34
CA TYR A 69 -3.18 -2.07 2.45
C TYR A 69 -2.35 -1.71 1.21
N TYR A 70 -1.49 -2.63 0.78
CA TYR A 70 -0.68 -2.42 -0.41
C TYR A 70 -1.51 -2.32 -1.68
N PHE A 71 -2.46 -3.23 -1.89
CA PHE A 71 -3.35 -3.22 -3.05
C PHE A 71 -4.22 -1.97 -3.10
N PHE A 72 -4.76 -1.54 -1.96
CA PHE A 72 -5.53 -0.31 -1.88
C PHE A 72 -4.69 0.89 -2.30
N GLN A 73 -3.52 1.08 -1.70
CA GLN A 73 -2.69 2.25 -2.01
C GLN A 73 -2.10 2.20 -3.41
N HIS A 74 -1.85 1.01 -3.97
CA HIS A 74 -1.45 0.89 -5.37
C HIS A 74 -2.56 1.36 -6.32
N GLN A 75 -3.82 1.11 -6.00
CA GLN A 75 -4.98 1.60 -6.76
C GLN A 75 -5.20 3.11 -6.55
N TYR A 76 -5.07 3.58 -5.31
CA TYR A 76 -5.31 4.96 -4.90
C TYR A 76 -4.02 5.62 -4.40
N LYS A 77 -3.09 5.89 -5.32
CA LYS A 77 -1.72 6.37 -5.02
C LYS A 77 -1.65 7.66 -4.19
N LYS A 78 -2.74 8.42 -4.14
CA LYS A 78 -2.85 9.66 -3.35
C LYS A 78 -3.47 9.44 -1.98
N ALA A 79 -3.98 8.26 -1.68
CA ALA A 79 -4.47 7.96 -0.35
C ALA A 79 -3.29 7.69 0.59
N ILE A 80 -3.33 8.30 1.78
CA ILE A 80 -2.34 8.11 2.85
C ILE A 80 -3.09 7.48 4.02
N PHE A 81 -2.59 6.38 4.57
CA PHE A 81 -3.20 5.77 5.75
C PHE A 81 -3.08 6.71 6.95
N SER A 82 -4.18 6.85 7.69
CA SER A 82 -4.34 7.86 8.74
C SER A 82 -5.11 7.30 9.93
N TYR A 83 -5.23 8.08 11.00
CA TYR A 83 -5.97 7.76 12.22
C TYR A 83 -5.63 6.36 12.78
N GLU A 84 -6.62 5.54 13.16
CA GLU A 84 -6.43 4.21 13.74
C GLU A 84 -5.61 3.28 12.83
N THR A 85 -5.79 3.41 11.50
CA THR A 85 -5.02 2.62 10.53
C THR A 85 -3.54 3.02 10.54
N ALA A 86 -3.23 4.30 10.70
CA ALA A 86 -1.84 4.75 10.84
C ALA A 86 -1.22 4.19 12.13
N LEU A 87 -1.93 4.24 13.25
CA LEU A 87 -1.46 3.70 14.53
C LEU A 87 -1.18 2.20 14.45
N TYR A 88 -2.07 1.45 13.80
CA TYR A 88 -1.90 0.01 13.59
C TYR A 88 -0.66 -0.28 12.73
N LEU A 89 -0.52 0.39 11.59
CA LEU A 89 0.63 0.22 10.68
C LEU A 89 1.96 0.67 11.31
N LEU A 90 1.92 1.66 12.21
CA LEU A 90 3.08 2.13 12.97
C LEU A 90 3.46 1.19 14.13
N GLY A 91 2.62 0.20 14.46
CA GLY A 91 2.82 -0.70 15.58
C GLY A 91 2.53 -0.06 16.96
N GLN A 92 1.71 1.01 16.97
CA GLN A 92 1.33 1.70 18.20
C GLN A 92 0.08 1.10 18.85
N THR A 93 -0.59 0.20 18.17
CA THR A 93 -1.76 -0.56 18.67
C THR A 93 -1.83 -1.91 17.98
N ASP A 94 -2.29 -2.92 18.72
CA ASP A 94 -2.59 -4.26 18.19
C ASP A 94 -4.04 -4.38 17.71
N LYS A 95 -4.87 -3.34 17.96
CA LYS A 95 -6.26 -3.32 17.54
C LYS A 95 -6.35 -3.09 16.03
N ILE A 96 -6.83 -4.10 15.31
CA ILE A 96 -7.11 -3.98 13.88
C ILE A 96 -8.30 -3.02 13.69
N PRO A 97 -8.16 -1.96 12.88
CA PRO A 97 -9.24 -1.01 12.65
C PRO A 97 -10.39 -1.68 11.90
N TRP A 98 -11.64 -1.45 12.35
CA TRP A 98 -12.86 -1.95 11.68
C TRP A 98 -12.98 -1.46 10.24
N ASN A 99 -12.71 -0.17 10.05
CA ASN A 99 -12.66 0.47 8.73
C ASN A 99 -11.26 1.03 8.54
N ILE A 100 -10.75 0.87 7.33
CA ILE A 100 -9.45 1.42 6.98
C ILE A 100 -9.60 2.93 6.77
N ASN A 101 -8.86 3.72 7.56
CA ASN A 101 -8.85 5.18 7.50
C ASN A 101 -7.77 5.67 6.54
N VAL A 102 -8.15 6.50 5.61
CA VAL A 102 -7.24 7.14 4.64
C VAL A 102 -7.54 8.62 4.50
N THR A 103 -6.50 9.40 4.28
CA THR A 103 -6.61 10.84 4.04
C THR A 103 -6.16 11.18 2.61
N VAL A 104 -6.93 12.05 1.97
CA VAL A 104 -6.63 12.65 0.67
C VAL A 104 -6.79 14.18 0.75
N TYR A 105 -6.26 14.92 -0.22
CA TYR A 105 -6.46 16.37 -0.26
C TYR A 105 -7.86 16.76 -0.78
N ASN A 106 -8.35 17.90 -0.35
CA ASN A 106 -9.61 18.47 -0.81
C ASN A 106 -9.62 18.59 -2.35
N GLY A 107 -10.70 18.11 -2.96
CA GLY A 107 -10.85 18.07 -4.42
C GLY A 107 -10.34 16.80 -5.08
N TYR A 108 -9.71 15.86 -4.33
CA TYR A 108 -9.40 14.55 -4.88
C TYR A 108 -10.68 13.76 -5.15
N LYS A 109 -10.78 13.20 -6.36
CA LYS A 109 -11.92 12.37 -6.77
C LYS A 109 -11.44 10.93 -6.95
N PHE A 110 -12.11 10.02 -6.27
CA PHE A 110 -11.93 8.58 -6.52
C PHE A 110 -12.67 8.20 -7.80
N ASN A 111 -12.05 7.41 -8.68
CA ASN A 111 -12.74 6.86 -9.85
C ASN A 111 -13.89 5.94 -9.42
N GLU A 112 -13.66 5.15 -8.37
CA GLU A 112 -14.66 4.33 -7.69
C GLU A 112 -14.49 4.60 -6.20
N LYS A 113 -15.58 4.91 -5.50
CA LYS A 113 -15.53 5.13 -4.06
C LYS A 113 -15.18 3.79 -3.37
N PRO A 114 -14.10 3.74 -2.60
CA PRO A 114 -13.73 2.50 -1.92
C PRO A 114 -14.75 2.14 -0.85
N ASN A 115 -15.27 0.91 -0.88
CA ASN A 115 -16.13 0.37 0.18
C ASN A 115 -15.27 -0.14 1.33
N GLY A 116 -15.74 0.01 2.57
CA GLY A 116 -15.00 -0.42 3.78
C GLY A 116 -13.88 0.53 4.20
N PHE A 117 -13.83 1.75 3.62
CA PHE A 117 -12.84 2.76 3.93
C PHE A 117 -13.50 4.06 4.41
N ASN A 118 -12.93 4.63 5.46
CA ASN A 118 -13.23 6.00 5.88
C ASN A 118 -12.27 6.96 5.19
N VAL A 119 -12.82 7.88 4.42
CA VAL A 119 -12.02 8.84 3.65
C VAL A 119 -12.10 10.21 4.32
N HIS A 120 -10.96 10.72 4.74
CA HIS A 120 -10.79 12.04 5.32
C HIS A 120 -10.21 13.01 4.29
N TYR A 121 -10.68 14.25 4.32
CA TYR A 121 -10.24 15.30 3.38
C TYR A 121 -9.54 16.42 4.13
N VAL A 122 -8.35 16.79 3.69
CA VAL A 122 -7.57 17.87 4.29
C VAL A 122 -7.15 18.90 3.25
N LYS A 123 -6.80 20.12 3.68
CA LYS A 123 -6.24 21.14 2.79
C LYS A 123 -4.94 20.63 2.17
N LYS A 124 -4.72 20.96 0.89
CA LYS A 124 -3.53 20.52 0.16
C LYS A 124 -2.23 20.99 0.82
N SER A 125 -2.27 22.15 1.49
CA SER A 125 -1.10 22.71 2.21
C SER A 125 -0.60 21.85 3.38
N ILE A 126 -1.47 21.02 3.97
CA ILE A 126 -1.13 20.15 5.11
C ILE A 126 -1.13 18.67 4.74
N TYR A 127 -1.52 18.33 3.51
CA TYR A 127 -1.66 16.93 3.07
C TYR A 127 -0.36 16.16 3.09
N ASP A 128 0.75 16.78 2.69
CA ASP A 128 2.07 16.12 2.63
C ASP A 128 2.83 16.18 3.98
N LEU A 129 2.33 16.92 4.97
CA LEU A 129 2.98 17.06 6.27
C LEU A 129 2.90 15.75 7.07
N GLY A 130 4.05 15.26 7.51
CA GLY A 130 4.16 14.05 8.34
C GLY A 130 3.93 12.74 7.59
N VAL A 131 4.03 12.75 6.25
CA VAL A 131 3.97 11.51 5.45
C VAL A 131 5.27 10.72 5.62
N THR A 132 5.12 9.44 5.94
CA THR A 132 6.22 8.48 6.02
C THR A 132 5.88 7.18 5.29
N GLN A 133 6.78 6.23 5.28
CA GLN A 133 6.56 4.90 4.73
C GLN A 133 6.74 3.84 5.82
N LYS A 134 5.86 2.87 5.83
CA LYS A 134 5.98 1.68 6.68
C LYS A 134 5.77 0.41 5.86
N SER A 135 6.40 -0.66 6.30
CA SER A 135 6.14 -1.98 5.74
C SER A 135 4.89 -2.57 6.39
N THR A 136 4.01 -3.14 5.58
CA THR A 136 2.92 -4.00 6.07
C THR A 136 3.48 -5.28 6.67
N MET A 137 2.64 -6.08 7.28
CA MET A 137 3.02 -7.40 7.79
C MET A 137 3.57 -8.34 6.70
N PHE A 138 3.25 -8.07 5.43
CA PHE A 138 3.75 -8.80 4.26
C PHE A 138 5.02 -8.18 3.65
N GLY A 139 5.59 -7.15 4.28
CA GLY A 139 6.83 -6.50 3.84
C GLY A 139 6.67 -5.44 2.74
N ASN A 140 5.46 -5.18 2.25
CA ASN A 140 5.22 -4.18 1.21
C ASN A 140 5.19 -2.76 1.81
N LYS A 141 5.84 -1.80 1.15
CA LYS A 141 5.87 -0.42 1.62
C LYS A 141 4.60 0.33 1.25
N VAL A 142 4.02 0.99 2.25
CA VAL A 142 2.84 1.85 2.09
C VAL A 142 3.08 3.22 2.73
N LYS A 143 2.39 4.25 2.21
CA LYS A 143 2.43 5.61 2.77
C LYS A 143 1.47 5.69 3.94
N VAL A 144 1.96 6.23 5.04
CA VAL A 144 1.22 6.40 6.28
C VAL A 144 1.61 7.73 6.91
N TYR A 145 0.73 8.37 7.64
CA TYR A 145 1.11 9.52 8.46
C TYR A 145 1.96 9.08 9.65
N SER A 146 2.92 9.93 10.03
CA SER A 146 3.73 9.71 11.22
C SER A 146 2.86 9.73 12.49
N TYR A 147 3.43 9.25 13.59
CA TYR A 147 2.75 9.25 14.88
C TYR A 147 2.31 10.65 15.31
N GLU A 148 3.23 11.62 15.23
CA GLU A 148 2.99 13.02 15.61
C GLU A 148 1.88 13.65 14.76
N ARG A 149 1.90 13.40 13.44
CA ARG A 149 0.84 13.87 12.55
C ARG A 149 -0.49 13.23 12.89
N THR A 150 -0.51 11.94 13.14
CA THR A 150 -1.72 11.20 13.52
C THR A 150 -2.29 11.73 14.82
N LEU A 151 -1.44 12.02 15.81
CA LEU A 151 -1.85 12.65 17.07
C LEU A 151 -2.50 14.02 16.85
N CYS A 152 -1.89 14.88 16.03
CA CYS A 152 -2.45 16.18 15.66
C CYS A 152 -3.82 16.05 14.98
N ASP A 153 -3.97 15.10 14.07
CA ASP A 153 -5.25 14.85 13.38
C ASP A 153 -6.34 14.40 14.37
N PHE A 154 -6.01 13.56 15.34
CA PHE A 154 -6.93 13.17 16.40
C PHE A 154 -7.33 14.34 17.31
N ILE A 155 -6.39 15.20 17.69
CA ILE A 155 -6.68 16.38 18.52
C ILE A 155 -7.59 17.35 17.76
N ALA A 156 -7.36 17.54 16.46
CA ALA A 156 -8.14 18.44 15.61
C ALA A 156 -9.57 17.96 15.36
N HIS A 157 -9.79 16.64 15.35
CA HIS A 157 -11.08 16.01 15.01
C HIS A 157 -11.63 15.16 16.16
N LYS A 158 -11.79 15.75 17.35
CA LYS A 158 -12.23 15.06 18.58
C LYS A 158 -13.61 14.39 18.50
N GLU A 159 -14.46 14.82 17.57
CA GLU A 159 -15.80 14.29 17.42
C GLU A 159 -15.76 12.94 16.67
N GLY A 160 -16.09 11.86 17.37
CA GLY A 160 -16.19 10.51 16.81
C GLY A 160 -15.03 9.54 17.08
N MET A 161 -14.10 9.92 17.96
CA MET A 161 -12.98 9.07 18.35
C MET A 161 -13.32 8.18 19.55
N ASP A 162 -12.81 6.95 19.53
CA ASP A 162 -12.78 6.07 20.70
C ASP A 162 -11.90 6.70 21.79
N ILE A 163 -12.52 7.04 22.92
CA ILE A 163 -11.89 7.70 24.06
C ILE A 163 -10.69 6.89 24.58
N GLU A 164 -10.74 5.55 24.50
CA GLU A 164 -9.65 4.69 24.93
C GLU A 164 -8.39 4.87 24.07
N VAL A 165 -8.57 5.01 22.76
CA VAL A 165 -7.48 5.26 21.81
C VAL A 165 -6.85 6.62 22.09
N TYR A 166 -7.66 7.65 22.33
CA TYR A 166 -7.19 8.99 22.67
C TYR A 166 -6.39 9.05 23.97
N VAL A 167 -6.88 8.41 25.03
CA VAL A 167 -6.19 8.37 26.33
C VAL A 167 -4.87 7.62 26.24
N LYS A 168 -4.82 6.49 25.51
CA LYS A 168 -3.57 5.76 25.27
C LYS A 168 -2.55 6.60 24.51
N LEU A 169 -2.98 7.32 23.48
CA LEU A 169 -2.13 8.19 22.68
C LEU A 169 -1.47 9.30 23.50
N ILE A 170 -2.25 9.99 24.34
CA ILE A 170 -1.72 11.07 25.21
C ILE A 170 -0.78 10.52 26.28
N ARG A 171 -1.03 9.33 26.83
CA ARG A 171 -0.18 8.72 27.86
C ARG A 171 1.13 8.14 27.34
N SER A 172 1.21 7.84 26.04
CA SER A 172 2.41 7.27 25.41
C SER A 172 3.35 8.33 24.83
N TYR A 173 2.97 9.60 24.88
CA TYR A 173 3.79 10.76 24.48
C TYR A 173 4.49 11.35 25.72
#